data_df298d61e7c6932fda47de7e22ec7efc
#
_entry.id   df298d61e7c6932fda47de7e22ec7efc
#
_cell.length_a   1.000
_cell.length_b   1.000
_cell.length_c   1.000
_cell.angle_alpha   90.00
_cell.angle_beta   90.00
_cell.angle_gamma   90.00
#
_symmetry.space_group_name_H-M   'P 1'
#
loop_
_entity.id
_entity.type
_entity.pdbx_description
1 polymer ?
#
loop_
_entity_poly.entity_id
_entity_poly.type
_entity_poly.pdbx_seq_one_letter_code
_entity_poly.pdbx_strand_id
1 'polypeptide(L)'
;AGRDFHNFNVVYRQNNAYKVVAFTATQIPDIEGRLYPSVLSGELYPNGIPIYDESKLEELISEHKIEEVVFSYSDISHEDVMHKASRVIASGTHFKFLGGEPTMIQSSKPVISVCAVRTGCGKSQTTRKIAEILKASGKKVAVIRHPMPYGELAKQEVQRFTELADLEKHKCTIEEMEEYEPHITRGNVVFAGADYQ
;
A
#
# COMPACT_ATOMS: atom_id res chain seq x y z
N ALA A 1 0.91 5.31 -2.53
CA ALA A 1 -0.39 5.07 -1.89
C ALA A 1 -0.44 3.75 -1.11
N GLY A 2 -0.03 2.62 -1.62
CA GLY A 2 -0.14 1.35 -0.89
C GLY A 2 0.57 1.36 0.48
N ARG A 3 1.76 1.92 0.56
CA ARG A 3 2.52 1.98 1.82
C ARG A 3 1.92 2.98 2.81
N ASP A 4 1.34 4.07 2.35
CA ASP A 4 0.67 5.06 3.20
C ASP A 4 -0.53 4.42 3.90
N PHE A 5 -1.38 3.73 3.14
CA PHE A 5 -2.55 3.06 3.68
C PHE A 5 -2.16 1.94 4.65
N HIS A 6 -1.14 1.14 4.32
CA HIS A 6 -0.62 0.13 5.22
C HIS A 6 -0.11 0.74 6.54
N ASN A 7 0.70 1.80 6.48
CA ASN A 7 1.20 2.49 7.65
C ASN A 7 0.05 3.05 8.51
N PHE A 8 -0.96 3.63 7.87
CA PHE A 8 -2.15 4.09 8.57
C PHE A 8 -2.88 2.94 9.26
N ASN A 9 -3.18 1.87 8.54
CA ASN A 9 -3.92 0.74 9.08
C ASN A 9 -3.23 0.14 10.30
N VAL A 10 -1.91 -0.05 10.25
CA VAL A 10 -1.15 -0.72 11.31
C VAL A 10 -0.85 0.19 12.50
N VAL A 11 -0.56 1.48 12.27
CA VAL A 11 -0.01 2.36 13.32
C VAL A 11 -1.02 3.38 13.85
N TYR A 12 -1.89 3.89 12.98
CA TYR A 12 -2.70 5.08 13.30
C TYR A 12 -4.19 4.81 13.40
N ARG A 13 -4.73 3.83 12.67
CA ARG A 13 -6.18 3.61 12.51
C ARG A 13 -6.94 3.51 13.84
N GLN A 14 -6.36 2.84 14.83
CA GLN A 14 -6.98 2.62 16.15
C GLN A 14 -6.26 3.39 17.26
N ASN A 15 -5.39 4.31 16.93
CA ASN A 15 -4.56 5.01 17.91
C ASN A 15 -5.12 6.41 18.20
N ASN A 16 -5.80 6.55 19.33
CA ASN A 16 -6.42 7.79 19.79
C ASN A 16 -5.40 8.92 20.10
N ALA A 17 -4.10 8.63 20.18
CA ALA A 17 -3.07 9.65 20.38
C ALA A 17 -2.79 10.47 19.11
N TYR A 18 -3.28 10.00 17.96
CA TYR A 18 -3.06 10.64 16.66
C TYR A 18 -4.39 10.95 15.97
N LYS A 19 -4.38 12.02 15.19
CA LYS A 19 -5.45 12.35 14.25
C LYS A 19 -4.83 12.49 12.86
N VAL A 20 -5.06 11.51 11.99
CA VAL A 20 -4.64 11.59 10.59
C VAL A 20 -5.61 12.51 9.85
N VAL A 21 -5.09 13.58 9.27
CA VAL A 21 -5.89 14.62 8.61
C VAL A 21 -6.08 14.31 7.13
N ALA A 22 -5.03 13.85 6.47
CA ALA A 22 -5.05 13.60 5.03
C ALA A 22 -3.94 12.62 4.61
N PHE A 23 -4.11 12.07 3.42
CA PHE A 23 -3.03 11.48 2.62
C PHE A 23 -2.66 12.45 1.50
N THR A 24 -1.40 12.41 1.07
CA THR A 24 -0.95 13.10 -0.14
C THR A 24 -0.35 12.11 -1.14
N ALA A 25 -0.54 12.35 -2.43
CA ALA A 25 -0.04 11.50 -3.50
C ALA A 25 0.48 12.32 -4.68
N THR A 26 1.54 11.82 -5.36
CA THR A 26 2.14 12.46 -6.53
C THR A 26 2.07 11.62 -7.80
N GLN A 27 1.95 10.29 -7.67
CA GLN A 27 2.18 9.36 -8.78
C GLN A 27 0.93 8.63 -9.25
N ILE A 28 -0.22 8.94 -8.69
CA ILE A 28 -1.47 8.28 -9.04
C ILE A 28 -2.35 9.28 -9.77
N PRO A 29 -2.61 9.07 -11.07
CA PRO A 29 -3.54 9.90 -11.82
C PRO A 29 -4.93 9.91 -11.16
N ASP A 30 -5.62 11.04 -11.23
CA ASP A 30 -7.00 11.20 -10.75
C ASP A 30 -7.24 10.79 -9.28
N ILE A 31 -6.21 10.89 -8.43
CA ILE A 31 -6.34 10.58 -7.00
C ILE A 31 -6.87 11.77 -6.21
N GLU A 32 -6.69 12.99 -6.72
CA GLU A 32 -7.18 14.19 -6.05
C GLU A 32 -8.70 14.17 -5.88
N GLY A 33 -9.17 14.56 -4.70
CA GLY A 33 -10.59 14.54 -4.36
C GLY A 33 -11.15 13.16 -4.00
N ARG A 34 -10.33 12.12 -4.00
CA ARG A 34 -10.72 10.80 -3.50
C ARG A 34 -10.61 10.72 -1.98
N LEU A 35 -11.32 9.76 -1.42
CA LEU A 35 -11.28 9.44 0.00
C LEU A 35 -10.69 8.04 0.21
N TYR A 36 -9.87 7.88 1.24
CA TYR A 36 -9.67 6.59 1.85
C TYR A 36 -10.95 6.25 2.62
N PRO A 37 -11.72 5.24 2.19
CA PRO A 37 -13.12 5.12 2.56
C PRO A 37 -13.31 4.75 4.03
N SER A 38 -14.44 5.15 4.61
CA SER A 38 -14.80 4.92 6.02
C SER A 38 -14.77 3.44 6.40
N VAL A 39 -15.12 2.53 5.50
CA VAL A 39 -15.08 1.08 5.74
C VAL A 39 -13.65 0.54 5.99
N LEU A 40 -12.63 1.23 5.51
CA LEU A 40 -11.22 0.89 5.72
C LEU A 40 -10.56 1.77 6.78
N SER A 41 -11.05 2.98 7.01
CA SER A 41 -10.44 3.93 7.93
C SER A 41 -10.80 3.69 9.40
N GLY A 42 -11.83 2.89 9.68
CA GLY A 42 -12.21 2.49 11.02
C GLY A 42 -13.02 3.53 11.79
N GLU A 43 -13.38 3.20 13.03
CA GLU A 43 -14.34 3.97 13.85
C GLU A 43 -13.87 5.39 14.18
N LEU A 44 -12.56 5.62 14.28
CA LEU A 44 -12.01 6.96 14.55
C LEU A 44 -12.14 7.91 13.37
N TYR A 45 -12.40 7.38 12.15
CA TYR A 45 -12.49 8.14 10.91
C TYR A 45 -13.78 7.82 10.14
N PRO A 46 -14.96 8.06 10.72
CA PRO A 46 -16.25 7.63 10.16
C PRO A 46 -16.58 8.27 8.80
N ASN A 47 -15.94 9.38 8.48
CA ASN A 47 -16.10 10.08 7.20
C ASN A 47 -15.02 9.73 6.18
N GLY A 48 -14.13 8.77 6.49
CA GLY A 48 -12.95 8.49 5.70
C GLY A 48 -11.85 9.56 5.87
N ILE A 49 -10.77 9.43 5.10
CA ILE A 49 -9.64 10.36 5.12
C ILE A 49 -9.41 10.89 3.71
N PRO A 50 -9.39 12.22 3.50
CA PRO A 50 -9.20 12.81 2.17
C PRO A 50 -7.80 12.55 1.63
N ILE A 51 -7.71 12.46 0.30
CA ILE A 51 -6.45 12.30 -0.44
C ILE A 51 -6.28 13.52 -1.32
N TYR A 52 -5.15 14.22 -1.18
CA TYR A 52 -4.81 15.42 -1.92
C TYR A 52 -3.60 15.20 -2.82
N ASP A 53 -3.42 16.07 -3.79
CA ASP A 53 -2.15 16.20 -4.49
C ASP A 53 -1.07 16.69 -3.53
N GLU A 54 0.16 16.18 -3.66
CA GLU A 54 1.27 16.54 -2.76
C GLU A 54 1.65 18.03 -2.86
N SER A 55 1.32 18.72 -3.96
CA SER A 55 1.55 20.17 -4.07
C SER A 55 0.81 20.99 -3.00
N LYS A 56 -0.24 20.42 -2.38
CA LYS A 56 -1.00 21.04 -1.30
C LYS A 56 -0.41 20.79 0.10
N LEU A 57 0.75 20.12 0.21
CA LEU A 57 1.29 19.69 1.50
C LEU A 57 1.51 20.86 2.47
N GLU A 58 2.15 21.93 2.04
CA GLU A 58 2.43 23.09 2.90
C GLU A 58 1.16 23.85 3.30
N GLU A 59 0.20 23.93 2.39
CA GLU A 59 -1.13 24.50 2.69
C GLU A 59 -1.84 23.69 3.77
N LEU A 60 -1.87 22.37 3.63
CA LEU A 60 -2.47 21.45 4.63
C LEU A 60 -1.76 21.54 5.98
N ILE A 61 -0.42 21.61 6.00
CA ILE A 61 0.36 21.78 7.23
C ILE A 61 -0.09 23.05 7.96
N SER A 62 -0.17 24.17 7.25
CA SER A 62 -0.53 25.46 7.82
C SER A 62 -1.99 25.51 8.30
N GLU A 63 -2.92 25.09 7.46
CA GLU A 63 -4.36 25.14 7.72
C GLU A 63 -4.76 24.26 8.91
N HIS A 64 -4.24 23.04 8.93
CA HIS A 64 -4.62 22.05 9.94
C HIS A 64 -3.65 21.98 11.11
N LYS A 65 -2.60 22.82 11.15
CA LYS A 65 -1.55 22.83 12.19
C LYS A 65 -0.96 21.42 12.39
N ILE A 66 -0.54 20.82 11.29
CA ILE A 66 0.01 19.46 11.29
C ILE A 66 1.32 19.44 12.10
N GLU A 67 1.43 18.52 13.05
CA GLU A 67 2.60 18.33 13.88
C GLU A 67 3.61 17.35 13.28
N GLU A 68 3.13 16.39 12.46
CA GLU A 68 3.96 15.31 11.92
C GLU A 68 3.54 14.95 10.49
N VAL A 69 4.51 14.86 9.59
CA VAL A 69 4.35 14.30 8.25
C VAL A 69 5.10 12.97 8.17
N VAL A 70 4.37 11.90 7.85
CA VAL A 70 4.93 10.55 7.69
C VAL A 70 5.22 10.28 6.23
N PHE A 71 6.48 10.01 5.93
CA PHE A 71 6.93 9.74 4.57
C PHE A 71 6.89 8.23 4.28
N SER A 72 6.24 7.84 3.19
CA SER A 72 5.98 6.42 2.86
C SER A 72 6.41 5.99 1.44
N TYR A 73 7.06 6.87 0.68
CA TYR A 73 7.61 6.50 -0.63
C TYR A 73 8.88 5.64 -0.49
N SER A 74 9.09 4.73 -1.42
CA SER A 74 10.23 3.80 -1.39
C SER A 74 11.09 3.80 -2.65
N ASP A 75 10.66 4.37 -3.76
CA ASP A 75 11.38 4.31 -5.05
C ASP A 75 11.70 5.71 -5.56
N ILE A 76 12.35 6.50 -4.72
CA ILE A 76 12.85 7.84 -5.03
C ILE A 76 14.29 8.03 -4.54
N SER A 77 14.97 9.02 -5.06
CA SER A 77 16.34 9.33 -4.67
C SER A 77 16.43 9.87 -3.23
N HIS A 78 17.60 9.69 -2.58
CA HIS A 78 17.85 10.29 -1.27
C HIS A 78 17.78 11.82 -1.31
N GLU A 79 18.18 12.41 -2.43
CA GLU A 79 18.10 13.86 -2.65
C GLU A 79 16.65 14.35 -2.62
N ASP A 80 15.75 13.68 -3.33
CA ASP A 80 14.32 14.00 -3.31
C ASP A 80 13.72 13.85 -1.90
N VAL A 81 14.12 12.79 -1.18
CA VAL A 81 13.71 12.61 0.21
C VAL A 81 14.12 13.78 1.06
N MET A 82 15.39 14.22 0.94
CA MET A 82 15.90 15.33 1.73
C MET A 82 15.29 16.66 1.34
N HIS A 83 14.99 16.89 0.06
CA HIS A 83 14.25 18.09 -0.37
C HIS A 83 12.85 18.13 0.26
N LYS A 84 12.12 17.01 0.24
CA LYS A 84 10.80 16.92 0.89
C LYS A 84 10.90 17.13 2.41
N ALA A 85 11.86 16.48 3.06
CA ALA A 85 12.10 16.65 4.49
C ALA A 85 12.38 18.11 4.86
N SER A 86 13.23 18.79 4.08
CA SER A 86 13.57 20.20 4.30
C SER A 86 12.36 21.12 4.18
N ARG A 87 11.47 20.88 3.21
CA ARG A 87 10.22 21.65 3.04
C ARG A 87 9.30 21.47 4.26
N VAL A 88 9.10 20.23 4.70
CA VAL A 88 8.27 19.91 5.88
C VAL A 88 8.85 20.54 7.14
N ILE A 89 10.16 20.41 7.37
CA ILE A 89 10.83 20.99 8.55
C ILE A 89 10.78 22.52 8.51
N ALA A 90 10.96 23.13 7.35
CA ALA A 90 10.84 24.60 7.19
C ALA A 90 9.42 25.11 7.50
N SER A 91 8.40 24.27 7.36
CA SER A 91 7.02 24.57 7.75
C SER A 91 6.77 24.38 9.26
N GLY A 92 7.78 24.06 10.07
CA GLY A 92 7.68 23.86 11.52
C GLY A 92 7.14 22.50 11.95
N THR A 93 7.11 21.53 11.04
CA THR A 93 6.49 20.22 11.23
C THR A 93 7.55 19.12 11.27
N HIS A 94 7.32 18.06 12.05
CA HIS A 94 8.22 16.92 12.10
C HIS A 94 8.09 16.06 10.82
N PHE A 95 9.25 15.65 10.29
CA PHE A 95 9.32 14.68 9.20
C PHE A 95 9.72 13.31 9.76
N LYS A 96 8.93 12.29 9.47
CA LYS A 96 9.06 10.97 10.09
C LYS A 96 9.09 9.83 9.07
N PHE A 97 9.97 8.87 9.31
CA PHE A 97 9.94 7.54 8.70
C PHE A 97 9.41 6.51 9.69
N LEU A 98 8.63 5.56 9.19
CA LEU A 98 8.27 4.37 9.97
C LEU A 98 9.19 3.22 9.61
N GLY A 99 9.69 2.55 10.62
CA GLY A 99 10.49 1.34 10.46
C GLY A 99 9.68 0.18 9.87
N GLY A 100 10.36 -0.78 9.25
CA GLY A 100 9.71 -1.97 8.71
C GLY A 100 9.12 -2.84 9.82
N GLU A 101 9.91 -3.17 10.83
CA GLU A 101 9.50 -4.09 11.90
C GLU A 101 8.22 -3.64 12.64
N PRO A 102 8.09 -2.39 13.13
CA PRO A 102 6.88 -1.93 13.80
C PRO A 102 5.62 -1.89 12.92
N THR A 103 5.80 -2.00 11.60
CA THR A 103 4.68 -1.97 10.64
C THR A 103 4.42 -3.32 9.99
N MET A 104 5.10 -4.39 10.44
CA MET A 104 4.85 -5.74 9.94
C MET A 104 3.59 -6.34 10.53
N ILE A 105 2.77 -6.97 9.67
CA ILE A 105 1.67 -7.82 10.08
C ILE A 105 2.22 -9.22 10.33
N GLN A 106 1.87 -9.82 11.47
CA GLN A 106 2.29 -11.16 11.84
C GLN A 106 1.45 -12.21 11.14
N SER A 107 2.10 -13.28 10.70
CA SER A 107 1.44 -14.45 10.09
C SER A 107 1.65 -15.69 10.96
N SER A 108 0.60 -16.48 11.13
CA SER A 108 0.69 -17.82 11.76
C SER A 108 1.24 -18.90 10.81
N LYS A 109 1.45 -18.58 9.54
CA LYS A 109 1.97 -19.48 8.51
C LYS A 109 3.39 -19.06 8.11
N PRO A 110 4.22 -20.00 7.64
CA PRO A 110 5.53 -19.65 7.10
C PRO A 110 5.43 -18.66 5.94
N VAL A 111 6.25 -17.61 5.99
CA VAL A 111 6.26 -16.53 4.97
C VAL A 111 7.64 -16.48 4.32
N ILE A 112 7.64 -16.32 3.01
CA ILE A 112 8.82 -15.98 2.22
C ILE A 112 8.55 -14.61 1.57
N SER A 113 9.30 -13.61 1.99
CA SER A 113 9.23 -12.27 1.42
C SER A 113 10.22 -12.11 0.27
N VAL A 114 9.73 -11.68 -0.89
CA VAL A 114 10.57 -11.35 -2.05
C VAL A 114 10.61 -9.83 -2.20
N CYS A 115 11.72 -9.26 -1.78
CA CYS A 115 11.93 -7.81 -1.80
C CYS A 115 12.88 -7.41 -2.93
N ALA A 116 12.84 -6.14 -3.32
CA ALA A 116 13.79 -5.55 -4.26
C ALA A 116 14.05 -4.08 -3.90
N VAL A 117 15.22 -3.59 -4.26
CA VAL A 117 15.65 -2.20 -3.99
C VAL A 117 14.97 -1.19 -4.93
N ARG A 118 14.42 -1.66 -6.07
CA ARG A 118 13.68 -0.84 -7.03
C ARG A 118 12.77 -1.68 -7.92
N THR A 119 11.92 -1.02 -8.70
CA THR A 119 11.12 -1.62 -9.77
C THR A 119 12.02 -2.21 -10.85
N GLY A 120 11.61 -3.30 -11.49
CA GLY A 120 12.36 -3.96 -12.58
C GLY A 120 13.49 -4.90 -12.14
N CYS A 121 13.72 -5.11 -10.83
CA CYS A 121 14.77 -6.01 -10.31
C CYS A 121 14.42 -7.51 -10.35
N GLY A 122 13.33 -7.91 -11.00
CA GLY A 122 12.97 -9.33 -11.14
C GLY A 122 12.20 -9.94 -9.97
N LYS A 123 11.59 -9.14 -9.09
CA LYS A 123 10.74 -9.63 -7.98
C LYS A 123 9.71 -10.65 -8.43
N SER A 124 8.92 -10.32 -9.45
CA SER A 124 7.81 -11.14 -9.93
C SER A 124 8.31 -12.47 -10.50
N GLN A 125 9.42 -12.47 -11.23
CA GLN A 125 10.04 -13.69 -11.75
C GLN A 125 10.56 -14.59 -10.61
N THR A 126 11.22 -14.00 -9.62
CA THR A 126 11.72 -14.71 -8.44
C THR A 126 10.58 -15.30 -7.63
N THR A 127 9.52 -14.52 -7.39
CA THR A 127 8.32 -14.99 -6.67
C THR A 127 7.68 -16.17 -7.39
N ARG A 128 7.53 -16.10 -8.72
CA ARG A 128 6.98 -17.21 -9.52
C ARG A 128 7.83 -18.47 -9.41
N LYS A 129 9.17 -18.33 -9.45
CA LYS A 129 10.08 -19.47 -9.33
C LYS A 129 10.03 -20.13 -7.94
N ILE A 130 9.99 -19.32 -6.89
CA ILE A 130 9.83 -19.82 -5.51
C ILE A 130 8.48 -20.55 -5.36
N ALA A 131 7.39 -19.96 -5.85
CA ALA A 131 6.07 -20.60 -5.79
C ALA A 131 6.05 -21.96 -6.52
N GLU A 132 6.71 -22.05 -7.66
CA GLU A 132 6.85 -23.30 -8.44
C GLU A 132 7.61 -24.37 -7.63
N ILE A 133 8.76 -24.02 -7.02
CA ILE A 133 9.56 -24.94 -6.19
C ILE A 133 8.77 -25.44 -4.99
N LEU A 134 8.09 -24.54 -4.28
CA LEU A 134 7.28 -24.92 -3.12
C LEU A 134 6.13 -25.85 -3.51
N LYS A 135 5.47 -25.58 -4.62
CA LYS A 135 4.39 -26.42 -5.13
C LYS A 135 4.90 -27.81 -5.55
N ALA A 136 6.06 -27.88 -6.23
CA ALA A 136 6.70 -29.15 -6.58
C ALA A 136 7.08 -29.97 -5.33
N SER A 137 7.33 -29.29 -4.19
CA SER A 137 7.56 -29.91 -2.88
C SER A 137 6.27 -30.24 -2.11
N GLY A 138 5.11 -30.23 -2.78
CA GLY A 138 3.81 -30.57 -2.20
C GLY A 138 3.21 -29.50 -1.26
N LYS A 139 3.74 -28.27 -1.27
CA LYS A 139 3.20 -27.17 -0.46
C LYS A 139 2.03 -26.47 -1.15
N LYS A 140 1.03 -26.06 -0.38
CA LYS A 140 0.00 -25.11 -0.83
C LYS A 140 0.57 -23.70 -0.72
N VAL A 141 0.54 -22.96 -1.82
CA VAL A 141 1.13 -21.60 -1.89
C VAL A 141 0.02 -20.59 -2.08
N ALA A 142 0.03 -19.57 -1.24
CA ALA A 142 -0.72 -18.33 -1.44
C ALA A 142 0.27 -17.20 -1.72
N VAL A 143 -0.04 -16.37 -2.71
CA VAL A 143 0.74 -15.18 -3.06
C VAL A 143 -0.02 -13.96 -2.56
N ILE A 144 0.65 -13.10 -1.82
CA ILE A 144 0.07 -11.88 -1.26
C ILE A 144 0.66 -10.66 -1.97
N ARG A 145 -0.20 -9.78 -2.44
CA ARG A 145 0.16 -8.56 -3.18
C ARG A 145 -0.64 -7.36 -2.66
N HIS A 146 -0.08 -6.17 -2.79
CA HIS A 146 -0.90 -4.96 -2.73
C HIS A 146 -1.56 -4.71 -4.08
N PRO A 147 -2.85 -4.33 -4.13
CA PRO A 147 -3.51 -3.95 -5.37
C PRO A 147 -2.96 -2.61 -5.87
N MET A 148 -3.13 -2.35 -7.16
CA MET A 148 -2.97 -0.99 -7.66
C MET A 148 -4.16 -0.13 -7.18
N PRO A 149 -3.93 1.02 -6.53
CA PRO A 149 -5.00 1.82 -5.92
C PRO A 149 -5.78 2.67 -6.94
N TYR A 150 -5.98 2.16 -8.16
CA TYR A 150 -6.71 2.85 -9.23
C TYR A 150 -8.22 2.63 -9.16
N GLY A 151 -8.66 1.51 -8.56
CA GLY A 151 -10.06 1.13 -8.43
C GLY A 151 -10.76 1.73 -7.21
N GLU A 152 -11.95 1.20 -6.90
CA GLU A 152 -12.68 1.53 -5.68
C GLU A 152 -12.02 0.85 -4.48
N LEU A 153 -11.31 1.61 -3.66
CA LEU A 153 -10.56 1.10 -2.50
C LEU A 153 -11.41 0.24 -1.56
N ALA A 154 -12.68 0.59 -1.38
CA ALA A 154 -13.62 -0.19 -0.55
C ALA A 154 -13.83 -1.62 -1.06
N LYS A 155 -13.72 -1.85 -2.37
CA LYS A 155 -13.83 -3.18 -2.97
C LYS A 155 -12.49 -3.92 -3.03
N GLN A 156 -11.40 -3.22 -2.70
CA GLN A 156 -10.04 -3.74 -2.70
C GLN A 156 -9.54 -4.02 -1.27
N GLU A 157 -10.42 -4.16 -0.29
CA GLU A 157 -10.05 -4.53 1.07
C GLU A 157 -9.21 -5.82 1.06
N VAL A 158 -9.79 -6.95 0.65
CA VAL A 158 -9.09 -8.19 0.34
C VAL A 158 -9.78 -8.87 -0.84
N GLN A 159 -9.08 -9.01 -1.95
CA GLN A 159 -9.54 -9.73 -3.13
C GLN A 159 -8.82 -11.08 -3.20
N ARG A 160 -9.55 -12.12 -3.61
CA ARG A 160 -9.03 -13.47 -3.76
C ARG A 160 -9.19 -13.93 -5.20
N PHE A 161 -8.11 -14.43 -5.78
CA PHE A 161 -8.04 -14.88 -7.16
C PHE A 161 -7.62 -16.35 -7.20
N THR A 162 -8.47 -17.19 -7.77
CA THR A 162 -8.26 -18.63 -7.91
C THR A 162 -8.38 -19.09 -9.34
N GLU A 163 -9.08 -18.35 -10.17
CA GLU A 163 -9.29 -18.61 -11.60
C GLU A 163 -9.22 -17.31 -12.40
N LEU A 164 -9.03 -17.42 -13.71
CA LEU A 164 -8.86 -16.23 -14.57
C LEU A 164 -10.12 -15.35 -14.59
N ALA A 165 -11.30 -15.93 -14.43
CA ALA A 165 -12.54 -15.18 -14.34
C ALA A 165 -12.56 -14.19 -13.15
N ASP A 166 -11.81 -14.46 -12.08
CA ASP A 166 -11.68 -13.54 -10.95
C ASP A 166 -11.02 -12.22 -11.37
N LEU A 167 -10.12 -12.22 -12.36
CA LEU A 167 -9.47 -11.01 -12.86
C LEU A 167 -10.48 -10.02 -13.47
N GLU A 168 -11.39 -10.55 -14.29
CA GLU A 168 -12.47 -9.75 -14.90
C GLU A 168 -13.48 -9.29 -13.84
N LYS A 169 -13.88 -10.20 -12.93
CA LYS A 169 -14.81 -9.93 -11.84
C LYS A 169 -14.36 -8.78 -10.95
N HIS A 170 -13.07 -8.73 -10.66
CA HIS A 170 -12.45 -7.67 -9.83
C HIS A 170 -11.98 -6.46 -10.64
N LYS A 171 -12.19 -6.45 -11.97
CA LYS A 171 -11.81 -5.35 -12.88
C LYS A 171 -10.34 -4.98 -12.76
N CYS A 172 -9.48 -6.00 -12.75
CA CYS A 172 -8.04 -5.81 -12.66
C CYS A 172 -7.51 -4.96 -13.81
N THR A 173 -6.51 -4.13 -13.52
CA THR A 173 -5.74 -3.44 -14.56
C THR A 173 -4.88 -4.43 -15.34
N ILE A 174 -4.32 -3.99 -16.47
CA ILE A 174 -3.43 -4.83 -17.28
C ILE A 174 -2.21 -5.24 -16.45
N GLU A 175 -1.64 -4.32 -15.69
CA GLU A 175 -0.49 -4.56 -14.82
C GLU A 175 -0.81 -5.57 -13.70
N GLU A 176 -2.01 -5.50 -13.14
CA GLU A 176 -2.47 -6.49 -12.14
C GLU A 176 -2.66 -7.86 -12.78
N MET A 177 -3.23 -7.94 -13.98
CA MET A 177 -3.38 -9.19 -14.72
C MET A 177 -2.03 -9.83 -15.03
N GLU A 178 -1.05 -9.06 -15.52
CA GLU A 178 0.31 -9.54 -15.77
C GLU A 178 1.01 -10.10 -14.53
N GLU A 179 0.67 -9.58 -13.35
CA GLU A 179 1.21 -10.05 -12.09
C GLU A 179 0.49 -11.27 -11.52
N TYR A 180 -0.84 -11.36 -11.66
CA TYR A 180 -1.65 -12.40 -11.00
C TYR A 180 -1.86 -13.63 -11.87
N GLU A 181 -2.12 -13.46 -13.16
CA GLU A 181 -2.40 -14.54 -14.11
C GLU A 181 -1.33 -15.65 -14.09
N PRO A 182 -0.01 -15.35 -14.10
CA PRO A 182 1.01 -16.39 -14.05
C PRO A 182 0.99 -17.26 -12.79
N HIS A 183 0.46 -16.75 -11.69
CA HIS A 183 0.27 -17.53 -10.46
C HIS A 183 -0.99 -18.37 -10.52
N ILE A 184 -2.09 -17.80 -10.99
CA ILE A 184 -3.40 -18.46 -11.11
C ILE A 184 -3.31 -19.64 -12.07
N THR A 185 -2.72 -19.44 -13.25
CA THR A 185 -2.55 -20.50 -14.27
C THR A 185 -1.70 -21.67 -13.78
N ARG A 186 -0.83 -21.43 -12.80
CA ARG A 186 -0.05 -22.48 -12.13
C ARG A 186 -0.80 -23.08 -10.92
N GLY A 187 -2.04 -22.68 -10.69
CA GLY A 187 -2.89 -23.17 -9.60
C GLY A 187 -2.46 -22.68 -8.21
N ASN A 188 -1.85 -21.52 -8.11
CA ASN A 188 -1.65 -20.81 -6.85
C ASN A 188 -2.83 -19.87 -6.60
N VAL A 189 -3.11 -19.61 -5.33
CA VAL A 189 -4.08 -18.58 -4.95
C VAL A 189 -3.36 -17.24 -4.79
N VAL A 190 -3.93 -16.19 -5.37
CA VAL A 190 -3.42 -14.82 -5.16
C VAL A 190 -4.40 -14.07 -4.27
N PHE A 191 -3.87 -13.35 -3.31
CA PHE A 191 -4.60 -12.35 -2.53
C PHE A 191 -4.02 -10.98 -2.82
N ALA A 192 -4.87 -10.02 -3.13
CA ALA A 192 -4.52 -8.63 -3.27
C ALA A 192 -5.43 -7.78 -2.38
N GLY A 193 -4.86 -7.06 -1.43
CA GLY A 193 -5.65 -6.32 -0.47
C GLY A 193 -4.96 -5.04 0.02
N ALA A 194 -5.79 -4.02 0.25
CA ALA A 194 -5.38 -2.78 0.90
C ALA A 194 -5.29 -2.94 2.43
N ASP A 195 -6.00 -3.91 2.96
CA ASP A 195 -6.06 -4.21 4.39
C ASP A 195 -6.05 -5.72 4.64
N TYR A 196 -5.08 -6.20 5.41
CA TYR A 196 -4.92 -7.61 5.80
C TYR A 196 -5.05 -7.82 7.33
N GLN A 197 -5.58 -6.84 8.08
CA GLN A 197 -5.80 -6.94 9.52
C GLN A 197 -7.13 -7.58 9.87
#